data_f79d55a724fcf0ee6b3f95ab2beebe26
#
_entry.id   f79d55a724fcf0ee6b3f95ab2beebe26
#
_cell.length_a   1.000
_cell.length_b   1.000
_cell.length_c   1.000
_cell.angle_alpha   90.00
_cell.angle_beta   90.00
_cell.angle_gamma   90.00
#
_symmetry.space_group_name_H-M   'P 1'
#
loop_
_entity.id
_entity.type
_entity.pdbx_description
1 polymer ?
#
loop_
_entity_poly.entity_id
_entity_poly.type
_entity_poly.pdbx_seq_one_letter_code
_entity_poly.pdbx_strand_id
1 'polypeptide(L)'
;MALMTAQEYIESLRKLNTRVYMFGEKIENWVDHPMIRPSINCVAMTYELAQNPEYADLMTVTSNLTGKKVNRFTHLHQSTEDLMNKVKMQRLLGQKTASCFQRCVGMDAFNAVFSTTYEIDEKYNTKYHENFVNFLKFVQDNDLTVDGAMTDPKGDRSKAPSQQADPDMYVHVVERRPDGI
;
A
#
# COMPACT_ATOMS: atom_id res chain seq x y z
N MET A 1 -14.82 7.02 11.03
CA MET A 1 -15.30 7.43 9.68
C MET A 1 -15.82 6.20 8.96
N ALA A 2 -16.67 6.33 7.95
CA ALA A 2 -17.05 5.22 7.09
C ALA A 2 -15.85 4.83 6.20
N LEU A 3 -15.79 3.56 5.79
CA LEU A 3 -14.78 3.13 4.82
C LEU A 3 -14.99 3.87 3.49
N MET A 4 -13.89 4.16 2.80
CA MET A 4 -13.89 4.82 1.50
C MET A 4 -14.61 3.95 0.46
N THR A 5 -15.36 4.58 -0.43
CA THR A 5 -15.92 3.89 -1.60
C THR A 5 -14.90 3.84 -2.74
N ALA A 6 -15.12 2.96 -3.72
CA ALA A 6 -14.29 2.89 -4.92
C ALA A 6 -14.21 4.23 -5.66
N GLN A 7 -15.32 4.97 -5.73
CA GLN A 7 -15.36 6.28 -6.37
C GLN A 7 -14.56 7.33 -5.59
N GLU A 8 -14.71 7.37 -4.26
CA GLU A 8 -13.93 8.27 -3.40
C GLU A 8 -12.42 8.00 -3.52
N TYR A 9 -12.03 6.72 -3.60
CA TYR A 9 -10.63 6.36 -3.87
C TYR A 9 -10.15 6.94 -5.21
N ILE A 10 -10.88 6.73 -6.30
CA ILE A 10 -10.51 7.26 -7.62
C ILE A 10 -10.44 8.79 -7.60
N GLU A 11 -11.38 9.46 -6.97
CA GLU A 11 -11.37 10.92 -6.83
C GLU A 11 -10.23 11.43 -5.94
N SER A 12 -9.81 10.63 -4.95
CA SER A 12 -8.64 10.96 -4.13
C SER A 12 -7.35 11.01 -4.97
N LEU A 13 -7.21 10.09 -5.94
CA LEU A 13 -6.08 10.07 -6.87
C LEU A 13 -6.03 11.32 -7.76
N ARG A 14 -7.19 11.82 -8.20
CA ARG A 14 -7.28 13.04 -9.01
C ARG A 14 -6.81 14.31 -8.27
N LYS A 15 -6.87 14.29 -6.94
CA LYS A 15 -6.44 15.40 -6.08
C LYS A 15 -4.93 15.39 -5.83
N LEU A 16 -4.23 14.30 -6.18
CA LEU A 16 -2.79 14.22 -6.01
C LEU A 16 -2.07 15.10 -7.04
N ASN A 17 -1.13 15.92 -6.57
CA ASN A 17 -0.27 16.70 -7.43
C ASN A 17 0.92 15.86 -7.93
N THR A 18 0.60 14.75 -8.61
CA THR A 18 1.59 13.78 -9.09
C THR A 18 1.92 14.06 -10.55
N ARG A 19 3.20 14.11 -10.85
CA ARG A 19 3.70 14.19 -12.23
C ARG A 19 4.01 12.80 -12.74
N VAL A 20 3.27 12.34 -13.72
CA VAL A 20 3.43 11.01 -14.33
C VAL A 20 4.03 11.15 -15.72
N TYR A 21 5.09 10.39 -15.97
CA TYR A 21 5.73 10.31 -17.28
C TYR A 21 5.68 8.87 -17.78
N MET A 22 5.37 8.68 -19.05
CA MET A 22 5.32 7.36 -19.69
C MET A 22 5.77 7.49 -21.15
N PHE A 23 6.67 6.60 -21.58
CA PHE A 23 7.24 6.62 -22.93
C PHE A 23 7.86 7.96 -23.35
N GLY A 24 8.44 8.68 -22.40
CA GLY A 24 9.06 9.98 -22.63
C GLY A 24 8.12 11.18 -22.62
N GLU A 25 6.81 10.97 -22.45
CA GLU A 25 5.79 12.00 -22.44
C GLU A 25 5.19 12.20 -21.05
N LYS A 26 4.82 13.45 -20.72
CA LYS A 26 4.06 13.77 -19.52
C LYS A 26 2.58 13.43 -19.73
N ILE A 27 2.01 12.66 -18.83
CA ILE A 27 0.60 12.27 -18.86
C ILE A 27 -0.21 13.21 -17.99
N GLU A 28 -1.02 14.07 -18.60
CA GLU A 28 -1.80 15.10 -17.87
C GLU A 28 -2.98 14.49 -17.09
N ASN A 29 -3.74 13.58 -17.70
CA ASN A 29 -4.83 12.87 -17.02
C ASN A 29 -4.47 11.40 -16.82
N TRP A 30 -3.52 11.14 -15.92
CA TRP A 30 -3.02 9.79 -15.69
C TRP A 30 -4.07 8.84 -15.06
N VAL A 31 -5.03 9.37 -14.29
CA VAL A 31 -6.07 8.56 -13.65
C VAL A 31 -6.98 7.86 -14.67
N ASP A 32 -7.26 8.50 -15.81
CA ASP A 32 -8.10 7.95 -16.87
C ASP A 32 -7.29 7.42 -18.07
N HIS A 33 -5.95 7.44 -17.97
CA HIS A 33 -5.12 6.93 -19.05
C HIS A 33 -5.37 5.43 -19.27
N PRO A 34 -5.59 4.96 -20.50
CA PRO A 34 -6.03 3.59 -20.79
C PRO A 34 -5.07 2.50 -20.31
N MET A 35 -3.77 2.80 -20.20
CA MET A 35 -2.78 1.84 -19.67
C MET A 35 -2.66 1.86 -18.14
N ILE A 36 -3.08 2.95 -17.48
CA ILE A 36 -2.99 3.10 -16.01
C ILE A 36 -4.32 2.71 -15.36
N ARG A 37 -5.44 3.08 -15.98
CA ARG A 37 -6.78 2.86 -15.45
C ARG A 37 -7.08 1.41 -15.01
N PRO A 38 -6.64 0.36 -15.72
CA PRO A 38 -6.85 -1.01 -15.26
C PRO A 38 -6.27 -1.29 -13.88
N SER A 39 -5.05 -0.80 -13.57
CA SER A 39 -4.44 -0.95 -12.23
C SER A 39 -5.23 -0.19 -11.17
N ILE A 40 -5.68 1.03 -11.46
CA ILE A 40 -6.55 1.81 -10.56
C ILE A 40 -7.86 1.04 -10.29
N ASN A 41 -8.48 0.45 -11.30
CA ASN A 41 -9.71 -0.34 -11.14
C ASN A 41 -9.49 -1.58 -10.25
N CYS A 42 -8.33 -2.23 -10.34
CA CYS A 42 -8.00 -3.36 -9.47
C CYS A 42 -7.90 -2.93 -7.99
N VAL A 43 -7.33 -1.77 -7.71
CA VAL A 43 -7.31 -1.21 -6.35
C VAL A 43 -8.72 -0.77 -5.93
N ALA A 44 -9.47 -0.09 -6.80
CA ALA A 44 -10.85 0.34 -6.54
C ALA A 44 -11.76 -0.84 -6.16
N MET A 45 -11.56 -2.02 -6.77
CA MET A 45 -12.28 -3.26 -6.41
C MET A 45 -12.10 -3.63 -4.94
N THR A 46 -10.97 -3.33 -4.32
CA THR A 46 -10.74 -3.61 -2.90
C THR A 46 -11.63 -2.78 -1.99
N TYR A 47 -11.99 -1.58 -2.42
CA TYR A 47 -12.95 -0.70 -1.73
C TYR A 47 -14.38 -1.09 -2.02
N GLU A 48 -14.71 -1.41 -3.27
CA GLU A 48 -16.03 -1.86 -3.68
C GLU A 48 -16.47 -3.11 -2.91
N LEU A 49 -15.62 -4.13 -2.85
CA LEU A 49 -15.93 -5.37 -2.14
C LEU A 49 -16.03 -5.16 -0.62
N ALA A 50 -15.33 -4.18 -0.05
CA ALA A 50 -15.45 -3.83 1.36
C ALA A 50 -16.81 -3.19 1.72
N GLN A 51 -17.49 -2.60 0.74
CA GLN A 51 -18.84 -2.05 0.87
C GLN A 51 -19.95 -3.07 0.54
N ASN A 52 -19.59 -4.17 -0.15
CA ASN A 52 -20.57 -5.19 -0.54
C ASN A 52 -20.89 -6.10 0.65
N PRO A 53 -22.16 -6.21 1.10
CA PRO A 53 -22.53 -7.06 2.23
C PRO A 53 -22.12 -8.53 2.11
N GLU A 54 -22.03 -9.08 0.89
CA GLU A 54 -21.60 -10.46 0.65
C GLU A 54 -20.14 -10.70 1.03
N TYR A 55 -19.28 -9.67 0.90
CA TYR A 55 -17.82 -9.78 1.10
C TYR A 55 -17.31 -8.95 2.27
N ALA A 56 -18.14 -8.10 2.87
CA ALA A 56 -17.71 -7.15 3.89
C ALA A 56 -17.00 -7.81 5.07
N ASP A 57 -17.45 -8.96 5.53
CA ASP A 57 -16.83 -9.67 6.66
C ASP A 57 -15.43 -10.21 6.32
N LEU A 58 -15.20 -10.55 5.05
CA LEU A 58 -13.88 -10.95 4.57
C LEU A 58 -12.97 -9.75 4.30
N MET A 59 -13.53 -8.69 3.75
CA MET A 59 -12.77 -7.49 3.31
C MET A 59 -12.48 -6.51 4.44
N THR A 60 -13.19 -6.61 5.56
CA THR A 60 -13.06 -5.69 6.70
C THR A 60 -12.81 -6.42 8.00
N VAL A 61 -12.37 -5.69 9.01
CA VAL A 61 -12.09 -6.21 10.35
C VAL A 61 -12.13 -5.07 11.37
N THR A 62 -12.32 -5.39 12.65
CA THR A 62 -12.13 -4.42 13.73
C THR A 62 -10.65 -4.29 14.06
N SER A 63 -10.11 -3.08 13.93
CA SER A 63 -8.71 -2.79 14.24
C SER A 63 -8.41 -2.96 15.73
N ASN A 64 -7.34 -3.66 16.06
CA ASN A 64 -6.79 -3.75 17.42
C ASN A 64 -6.14 -2.43 17.90
N LEU A 65 -5.80 -1.52 16.98
CA LEU A 65 -5.20 -0.23 17.34
C LEU A 65 -6.22 0.87 17.61
N THR A 66 -7.34 0.86 16.88
CA THR A 66 -8.31 1.96 16.90
C THR A 66 -9.70 1.55 17.39
N GLY A 67 -9.99 0.24 17.47
CA GLY A 67 -11.33 -0.30 17.77
C GLY A 67 -12.36 -0.03 16.67
N LYS A 68 -11.96 0.57 15.55
CA LYS A 68 -12.83 0.91 14.43
C LYS A 68 -12.87 -0.21 13.39
N LYS A 69 -13.96 -0.26 12.62
CA LYS A 69 -14.01 -1.11 11.41
C LYS A 69 -13.08 -0.49 10.35
N VAL A 70 -12.14 -1.28 9.85
CA VAL A 70 -11.14 -0.87 8.85
C VAL A 70 -11.11 -1.87 7.71
N ASN A 71 -10.57 -1.44 6.56
CA ASN A 71 -10.25 -2.35 5.48
C ASN A 71 -9.16 -3.34 5.93
N ARG A 72 -9.34 -4.64 5.69
CA ARG A 72 -8.42 -5.68 6.16
C ARG A 72 -6.98 -5.49 5.65
N PHE A 73 -6.76 -4.79 4.57
CA PHE A 73 -5.42 -4.44 4.09
C PHE A 73 -4.60 -3.56 5.05
N THR A 74 -5.25 -2.91 6.01
CA THR A 74 -4.58 -2.07 7.01
C THR A 74 -4.53 -2.71 8.42
N HIS A 75 -4.95 -3.99 8.53
CA HIS A 75 -5.01 -4.69 9.79
C HIS A 75 -3.68 -5.35 10.16
N LEU A 76 -3.34 -5.30 11.45
CA LEU A 76 -2.26 -6.11 12.03
C LEU A 76 -2.83 -7.47 12.43
N HIS A 77 -2.25 -8.54 11.89
CA HIS A 77 -2.71 -9.89 12.16
C HIS A 77 -2.51 -10.27 13.63
N GLN A 78 -3.57 -10.71 14.29
CA GLN A 78 -3.56 -11.10 15.70
C GLN A 78 -3.71 -12.60 15.90
N SER A 79 -4.06 -13.34 14.86
CA SER A 79 -4.40 -14.76 14.95
C SER A 79 -4.13 -15.52 13.64
N THR A 80 -4.11 -16.84 13.73
CA THR A 80 -4.10 -17.70 12.53
C THR A 80 -5.33 -17.47 11.65
N GLU A 81 -6.48 -17.13 12.25
CA GLU A 81 -7.69 -16.82 11.50
C GLU A 81 -7.51 -15.56 10.64
N ASP A 82 -6.83 -14.53 11.14
CA ASP A 82 -6.50 -13.34 10.34
C ASP A 82 -5.64 -13.70 9.12
N LEU A 83 -4.65 -14.58 9.30
CA LEU A 83 -3.81 -15.06 8.19
C LEU A 83 -4.63 -15.86 7.17
N MET A 84 -5.52 -16.73 7.64
CA MET A 84 -6.41 -17.48 6.74
C MET A 84 -7.36 -16.56 5.98
N ASN A 85 -7.94 -15.56 6.64
CA ASN A 85 -8.82 -14.58 6.02
C ASN A 85 -8.07 -13.68 5.04
N LYS A 86 -6.81 -13.32 5.34
CA LYS A 86 -5.91 -12.67 4.39
C LYS A 86 -5.81 -13.47 3.08
N VAL A 87 -5.49 -14.76 3.17
CA VAL A 87 -5.34 -15.62 1.98
C VAL A 87 -6.64 -15.74 1.19
N LYS A 88 -7.77 -15.94 1.89
CA LYS A 88 -9.11 -15.98 1.26
C LYS A 88 -9.46 -14.68 0.55
N MET A 89 -9.19 -13.53 1.19
CA MET A 89 -9.39 -12.19 0.63
C MET A 89 -8.56 -11.98 -0.63
N GLN A 90 -7.26 -12.29 -0.58
CA GLN A 90 -6.37 -12.16 -1.73
C GLN A 90 -6.79 -13.07 -2.90
N ARG A 91 -7.22 -14.29 -2.59
CA ARG A 91 -7.76 -15.22 -3.61
C ARG A 91 -9.03 -14.68 -4.26
N LEU A 92 -9.97 -14.18 -3.46
CA LEU A 92 -11.19 -13.54 -3.97
C LEU A 92 -10.85 -12.38 -4.92
N LEU A 93 -9.97 -11.48 -4.50
CA LEU A 93 -9.55 -10.34 -5.31
C LEU A 93 -8.85 -10.77 -6.59
N GLY A 94 -7.96 -11.76 -6.55
CA GLY A 94 -7.35 -12.32 -7.75
C GLY A 94 -8.38 -12.88 -8.75
N GLN A 95 -9.42 -13.54 -8.26
CA GLN A 95 -10.53 -14.03 -9.09
C GLN A 95 -11.38 -12.90 -9.68
N LYS A 96 -11.60 -11.80 -8.92
CA LYS A 96 -12.43 -10.66 -9.36
C LYS A 96 -11.68 -9.72 -10.31
N THR A 97 -10.39 -9.53 -10.12
CA THR A 97 -9.59 -8.57 -10.90
C THR A 97 -8.82 -9.22 -12.04
N ALA A 98 -8.60 -10.54 -11.99
CA ALA A 98 -7.69 -11.28 -12.87
C ALA A 98 -6.28 -10.65 -12.99
N SER A 99 -5.90 -9.83 -11.99
CA SER A 99 -4.66 -9.04 -11.97
C SER A 99 -4.22 -8.73 -10.54
N CYS A 100 -3.12 -7.99 -10.41
CA CYS A 100 -2.62 -7.49 -9.13
C CYS A 100 -3.48 -6.31 -8.64
N PHE A 101 -3.94 -6.39 -7.40
CA PHE A 101 -4.71 -5.35 -6.73
C PHE A 101 -3.85 -4.42 -5.86
N GLN A 102 -2.54 -4.48 -6.00
CA GLN A 102 -1.49 -3.56 -5.51
C GLN A 102 -1.34 -3.43 -3.97
N ARG A 103 -2.31 -3.81 -3.15
CA ARG A 103 -2.32 -3.57 -1.69
C ARG A 103 -1.69 -4.68 -0.85
N CYS A 104 -1.33 -5.82 -1.45
CA CYS A 104 -0.80 -6.97 -0.71
C CYS A 104 0.54 -6.68 -0.04
N VAL A 105 1.43 -5.99 -0.74
CA VAL A 105 2.77 -5.63 -0.23
C VAL A 105 2.66 -4.67 0.96
N GLY A 106 1.80 -3.65 0.87
CA GLY A 106 1.57 -2.71 1.98
C GLY A 106 1.08 -3.41 3.24
N MET A 107 0.12 -4.34 3.11
CA MET A 107 -0.38 -5.13 4.25
C MET A 107 0.74 -5.99 4.89
N ASP A 108 1.55 -6.65 4.08
CA ASP A 108 2.66 -7.46 4.59
C ASP A 108 3.73 -6.60 5.25
N ALA A 109 4.03 -5.44 4.65
CA ALA A 109 4.96 -4.45 5.21
C ALA A 109 4.47 -3.93 6.58
N PHE A 110 3.19 -3.62 6.74
CA PHE A 110 2.66 -3.18 8.04
C PHE A 110 2.92 -4.20 9.15
N ASN A 111 2.69 -5.47 8.87
CA ASN A 111 2.89 -6.54 9.86
C ASN A 111 4.39 -6.74 10.16
N ALA A 112 5.25 -6.71 9.16
CA ALA A 112 6.69 -6.84 9.33
C ALA A 112 7.29 -5.63 10.09
N VAL A 113 6.96 -4.40 9.68
CA VAL A 113 7.49 -3.17 10.29
C VAL A 113 7.01 -3.02 11.73
N PHE A 114 5.75 -3.42 12.04
CA PHE A 114 5.24 -3.40 13.40
C PHE A 114 6.12 -4.22 14.36
N SER A 115 6.42 -5.46 14.00
CA SER A 115 7.26 -6.34 14.82
C SER A 115 8.70 -5.86 14.90
N THR A 116 9.28 -5.52 13.73
CA THR A 116 10.68 -5.11 13.65
C THR A 116 10.96 -3.81 14.40
N THR A 117 10.08 -2.82 14.30
CA THR A 117 10.26 -1.54 15.01
C THR A 117 10.15 -1.71 16.53
N TYR A 118 9.26 -2.60 16.99
CA TYR A 118 9.19 -2.96 18.41
C TYR A 118 10.51 -3.53 18.93
N GLU A 119 11.06 -4.53 18.23
CA GLU A 119 12.34 -5.15 18.60
C GLU A 119 13.51 -4.18 18.55
N ILE A 120 13.50 -3.25 17.58
CA ILE A 120 14.54 -2.21 17.45
C ILE A 120 14.46 -1.23 18.62
N ASP A 121 13.27 -0.77 18.99
CA ASP A 121 13.09 0.17 20.10
C ASP A 121 13.54 -0.44 21.42
N GLU A 122 13.20 -1.72 21.69
CA GLU A 122 13.67 -2.46 22.86
C GLU A 122 15.21 -2.56 22.90
N LYS A 123 15.84 -2.78 21.77
CA LYS A 123 17.29 -2.99 21.69
C LYS A 123 18.10 -1.69 21.69
N TYR A 124 17.61 -0.65 21.07
CA TYR A 124 18.37 0.57 20.79
C TYR A 124 17.80 1.83 21.44
N ASN A 125 16.71 1.69 22.22
CA ASN A 125 16.00 2.80 22.89
C ASN A 125 15.61 3.92 21.90
N THR A 126 15.05 3.53 20.76
CA THR A 126 14.52 4.43 19.73
C THR A 126 13.01 4.63 19.89
N LYS A 127 12.36 5.35 18.96
CA LYS A 127 10.90 5.61 18.95
C LYS A 127 10.27 5.26 17.60
N TYR A 128 10.84 4.32 16.87
CA TYR A 128 10.33 3.94 15.55
C TYR A 128 8.97 3.27 15.61
N HIS A 129 8.74 2.45 16.66
CA HIS A 129 7.47 1.75 16.84
C HIS A 129 6.31 2.73 17.09
N GLU A 130 6.48 3.69 17.97
CA GLU A 130 5.48 4.74 18.23
C GLU A 130 5.15 5.52 16.94
N ASN A 131 6.17 5.94 16.20
CA ASN A 131 6.00 6.64 14.94
C ASN A 131 5.24 5.78 13.92
N PHE A 132 5.59 4.51 13.80
CA PHE A 132 4.91 3.58 12.91
C PHE A 132 3.44 3.35 13.31
N VAL A 133 3.16 3.15 14.59
CA VAL A 133 1.79 2.99 15.10
C VAL A 133 0.94 4.23 14.80
N ASN A 134 1.49 5.42 14.97
CA ASN A 134 0.80 6.67 14.63
C ASN A 134 0.53 6.78 13.12
N PHE A 135 1.50 6.43 12.29
CA PHE A 135 1.31 6.35 10.84
C PHE A 135 0.22 5.34 10.45
N LEU A 136 0.24 4.14 11.03
CA LEU A 136 -0.78 3.13 10.71
C LEU A 136 -2.18 3.54 11.16
N LYS A 137 -2.32 4.19 12.31
CA LYS A 137 -3.60 4.80 12.73
C LYS A 137 -4.09 5.84 11.72
N PHE A 138 -3.20 6.71 11.25
CA PHE A 138 -3.51 7.67 10.19
C PHE A 138 -3.98 6.99 8.90
N VAL A 139 -3.30 5.92 8.47
CA VAL A 139 -3.69 5.11 7.30
C VAL A 139 -5.08 4.50 7.50
N GLN A 140 -5.36 3.93 8.67
CA GLN A 140 -6.65 3.32 9.01
C GLN A 140 -7.78 4.36 9.10
N ASP A 141 -7.51 5.51 9.70
CA ASP A 141 -8.52 6.58 9.87
C ASP A 141 -8.91 7.23 8.54
N ASN A 142 -8.03 7.19 7.56
CA ASN A 142 -8.28 7.75 6.22
C ASN A 142 -8.51 6.67 5.14
N ASP A 143 -8.53 5.38 5.52
CA ASP A 143 -8.68 4.22 4.64
C ASP A 143 -7.76 4.28 3.42
N LEU A 144 -6.47 4.60 3.64
CA LEU A 144 -5.50 4.80 2.58
C LEU A 144 -5.01 3.47 1.97
N THR A 145 -4.68 3.52 0.70
CA THR A 145 -3.89 2.48 0.05
C THR A 145 -2.40 2.75 0.29
N VAL A 146 -1.70 1.73 0.77
CA VAL A 146 -0.23 1.72 0.82
C VAL A 146 0.26 0.58 -0.06
N ASP A 147 1.18 0.89 -0.94
CA ASP A 147 1.86 -0.05 -1.84
C ASP A 147 3.36 -0.05 -1.55
N GLY A 148 4.08 -1.04 -2.08
CA GLY A 148 5.52 -1.15 -1.95
C GLY A 148 6.21 -1.19 -3.31
N ALA A 149 6.97 -0.15 -3.64
CA ALA A 149 7.87 -0.17 -4.77
C ALA A 149 9.19 -0.84 -4.35
N MET A 150 9.34 -2.15 -4.65
CA MET A 150 10.41 -2.98 -4.10
C MET A 150 11.60 -3.17 -5.04
N THR A 151 11.54 -2.63 -6.24
CA THR A 151 12.59 -2.86 -7.25
C THR A 151 13.19 -1.56 -7.74
N ASP A 152 14.51 -1.56 -7.84
CA ASP A 152 15.24 -0.48 -8.47
C ASP A 152 14.90 -0.36 -9.97
N PRO A 153 15.16 0.80 -10.61
CA PRO A 153 15.09 0.94 -12.06
C PRO A 153 15.89 -0.16 -12.77
N LYS A 154 15.30 -0.71 -13.84
CA LYS A 154 15.95 -1.81 -14.58
C LYS A 154 16.94 -1.24 -15.60
N GLY A 155 18.19 -1.55 -15.43
CA GLY A 155 19.25 -1.33 -16.41
C GLY A 155 19.61 -2.62 -17.15
N ASP A 156 20.89 -2.85 -17.39
CA ASP A 156 21.42 -4.10 -17.91
C ASP A 156 21.30 -5.22 -16.86
N ARG A 157 20.37 -6.13 -17.07
CA ARG A 157 20.06 -7.21 -16.12
C ARG A 157 21.16 -8.27 -15.97
N SER A 158 22.16 -8.26 -16.83
CA SER A 158 23.34 -9.12 -16.72
C SER A 158 24.38 -8.61 -15.72
N LYS A 159 24.21 -7.38 -15.22
CA LYS A 159 25.14 -6.69 -14.34
C LYS A 159 24.56 -6.46 -12.96
N ALA A 160 25.43 -6.50 -11.96
CA ALA A 160 25.08 -6.02 -10.62
C ALA A 160 24.80 -4.50 -10.67
N PRO A 161 24.01 -3.97 -9.73
CA PRO A 161 23.67 -2.55 -9.70
C PRO A 161 24.87 -1.60 -9.74
N SER A 162 25.90 -1.88 -8.97
CA SER A 162 27.15 -1.08 -8.97
C SER A 162 27.95 -1.12 -10.27
N GLN A 163 27.54 -1.99 -11.21
CA GLN A 163 28.19 -2.16 -12.52
C GLN A 163 27.34 -1.59 -13.67
N GLN A 164 26.21 -0.96 -13.35
CA GLN A 164 25.39 -0.29 -14.35
C GLN A 164 26.12 0.93 -14.93
N ALA A 165 25.65 1.40 -16.09
CA ALA A 165 26.16 2.62 -16.72
C ALA A 165 25.98 3.86 -15.81
N ASP A 166 24.93 3.87 -15.00
CA ASP A 166 24.69 4.79 -13.91
C ASP A 166 24.64 3.98 -12.61
N PRO A 167 25.70 3.98 -11.79
CA PRO A 167 25.72 3.25 -10.52
C PRO A 167 24.75 3.80 -9.48
N ASP A 168 24.25 5.03 -9.66
CA ASP A 168 23.26 5.69 -8.81
C ASP A 168 21.81 5.46 -9.29
N MET A 169 21.55 4.48 -10.16
CA MET A 169 20.20 4.08 -10.62
C MET A 169 19.28 3.60 -9.51
N TYR A 170 19.79 3.46 -8.30
CA TYR A 170 19.00 3.13 -7.12
C TYR A 170 18.13 4.27 -6.65
N VAL A 171 17.20 3.95 -5.76
CA VAL A 171 16.51 4.96 -4.97
C VAL A 171 17.54 5.75 -4.18
N HIS A 172 17.78 6.98 -4.62
CA HIS A 172 18.74 7.89 -4.03
C HIS A 172 18.02 8.92 -3.17
N VAL A 173 18.45 9.08 -1.92
CA VAL A 173 17.91 10.12 -1.04
C VAL A 173 18.49 11.47 -1.47
N VAL A 174 17.69 12.27 -2.19
CA VAL A 174 18.09 13.59 -2.71
C VAL A 174 18.10 14.63 -1.59
N GLU A 175 17.11 14.56 -0.69
CA GLU A 175 16.95 15.53 0.38
C GLU A 175 16.36 14.85 1.62
N ARG A 176 16.84 15.25 2.78
CA ARG A 176 16.26 14.87 4.09
C ARG A 176 15.61 16.09 4.72
N ARG A 177 14.34 15.98 5.07
CA ARG A 177 13.54 17.04 5.67
C ARG A 177 13.04 16.62 7.06
N PRO A 178 12.59 17.57 7.90
CA PRO A 178 11.99 17.24 9.19
C PRO A 178 10.73 16.38 9.10
N ASP A 179 10.02 16.44 7.97
CA ASP A 179 8.75 15.76 7.69
C ASP A 179 8.88 14.56 6.73
N GLY A 180 10.12 14.21 6.33
CA GLY A 180 10.36 13.07 5.44
C GLY A 180 11.65 13.15 4.62
N ILE A 181 11.65 12.44 3.50
CA ILE A 181 12.73 12.40 2.52
C ILE A 181 12.21 12.62 1.11
#